data_ad9c60ceae416f56990bfc524c4050f8
#
_entry.id   ad9c60ceae416f56990bfc524c4050f8
#
_cell.length_a   1.000
_cell.length_b   1.000
_cell.length_c   1.000
_cell.angle_alpha   90.00
_cell.angle_beta   90.00
_cell.angle_gamma   90.00
#
_symmetry.space_group_name_H-M   'P 1'
#
loop_
_entity.id
_entity.type
_entity.pdbx_description
1 polymer ?
#
loop_
_entity_poly.entity_id
_entity_poly.type
_entity_poly.pdbx_seq_one_letter_code
_entity_poly.pdbx_strand_id
1 'polypeptide(L)'
;MTTITPLMEGKKGLIMGLANDRSIAWGIAKALNAQGAQIAISYQNEALEKRVMPLVEQLDNSPMLIKCDVSDSASVEACFKELGEKWGKIDFVVHAIGFSDKNQLKGRTIDTTLDNFLNTMHISCYSFIEACRCASPIMNEGGSIVTLSYLGAERVLPNYNIMGVAKAALEASVRYAAVDMGKQGVRVNAISAGPIKTLAASGIGDFRKILRWNELNAPLLRNVTQEEVGAATLALLSPLGIAITGEVLHVDNGYNKIAMLNMDNAKETAQILADF
;
A
#
# COMPACT_ATOMS: atom_id res chain seq x y z
N MET A 1 7.74 20.23 31.09
CA MET A 1 7.74 19.12 30.09
C MET A 1 7.12 19.67 28.83
N THR A 2 7.89 19.79 27.76
CA THR A 2 7.37 20.21 26.46
C THR A 2 6.49 19.07 25.93
N THR A 3 5.18 19.27 25.90
CA THR A 3 4.24 18.32 25.27
C THR A 3 4.55 18.30 23.78
N ILE A 4 5.11 17.20 23.28
CA ILE A 4 5.30 17.02 21.85
C ILE A 4 3.92 16.77 21.26
N THR A 5 3.44 17.69 20.43
CA THR A 5 2.18 17.51 19.69
C THR A 5 2.30 16.30 18.76
N PRO A 6 1.34 15.37 18.75
CA PRO A 6 1.37 14.25 17.84
C PRO A 6 1.39 14.72 16.37
N LEU A 7 2.13 14.00 15.52
CA LEU A 7 2.40 14.42 14.13
C LEU A 7 1.13 14.52 13.26
N MET A 8 0.07 13.81 13.62
CA MET A 8 -1.19 13.76 12.87
C MET A 8 -2.38 14.33 13.65
N GLU A 9 -2.11 15.09 14.71
CA GLU A 9 -3.17 15.71 15.51
C GLU A 9 -4.07 16.59 14.65
N GLY A 10 -5.39 16.36 14.70
CA GLY A 10 -6.39 17.08 13.91
C GLY A 10 -6.42 16.72 12.42
N LYS A 11 -5.57 15.81 11.95
CA LYS A 11 -5.57 15.31 10.57
C LYS A 11 -6.61 14.22 10.36
N LYS A 12 -7.31 14.29 9.22
CA LYS A 12 -8.37 13.36 8.84
C LYS A 12 -8.05 12.69 7.52
N GLY A 13 -8.33 11.39 7.38
CA GLY A 13 -8.11 10.76 6.07
C GLY A 13 -8.62 9.33 5.96
N LEU A 14 -8.56 8.83 4.73
CA LEU A 14 -9.05 7.52 4.33
C LEU A 14 -7.90 6.51 4.20
N ILE A 15 -8.10 5.33 4.76
CA ILE A 15 -7.24 4.16 4.54
C ILE A 15 -8.04 3.10 3.80
N MET A 16 -7.56 2.70 2.61
CA MET A 16 -8.16 1.70 1.75
C MET A 16 -7.32 0.42 1.77
N GLY A 17 -7.97 -0.75 1.72
CA GLY A 17 -7.29 -2.04 1.59
C GLY A 17 -7.05 -2.79 2.90
N LEU A 18 -7.70 -2.41 4.00
CA LEU A 18 -7.72 -3.23 5.22
C LEU A 18 -8.62 -4.45 5.00
N ALA A 19 -8.07 -5.66 5.17
CA ALA A 19 -8.80 -6.91 5.05
C ALA A 19 -8.73 -7.78 6.32
N ASN A 20 -7.67 -7.66 7.10
CA ASN A 20 -7.45 -8.34 8.39
C ASN A 20 -6.25 -7.72 9.13
N ASP A 21 -5.93 -8.27 10.31
CA ASP A 21 -4.82 -7.88 11.18
C ASP A 21 -3.41 -8.00 10.54
N ARG A 22 -3.28 -8.74 9.44
CA ARG A 22 -2.02 -8.91 8.70
C ARG A 22 -1.88 -7.96 7.53
N SER A 23 -2.87 -7.14 7.24
CA SER A 23 -2.81 -6.13 6.17
C SER A 23 -1.78 -5.05 6.50
N ILE A 24 -1.00 -4.62 5.51
CA ILE A 24 -0.09 -3.46 5.68
C ILE A 24 -0.92 -2.23 6.10
N ALA A 25 -2.12 -2.08 5.53
CA ALA A 25 -3.07 -1.04 5.92
C ALA A 25 -3.38 -1.01 7.42
N TRP A 26 -3.34 -2.17 8.13
CA TRP A 26 -3.52 -2.22 9.58
C TRP A 26 -2.33 -1.61 10.33
N GLY A 27 -1.10 -1.92 9.93
CA GLY A 27 0.11 -1.28 10.50
C GLY A 27 0.09 0.24 10.29
N ILE A 28 -0.34 0.67 9.10
CA ILE A 28 -0.49 2.10 8.78
C ILE A 28 -1.57 2.75 9.66
N ALA A 29 -2.74 2.13 9.79
CA ALA A 29 -3.84 2.63 10.61
C ALA A 29 -3.41 2.82 12.07
N LYS A 30 -2.74 1.83 12.66
CA LYS A 30 -2.19 1.92 14.02
C LYS A 30 -1.19 3.07 14.17
N ALA A 31 -0.26 3.21 13.22
CA ALA A 31 0.76 4.24 13.28
C ALA A 31 0.17 5.66 13.20
N LEU A 32 -0.80 5.89 12.30
CA LEU A 32 -1.46 7.18 12.15
C LEU A 32 -2.38 7.50 13.34
N ASN A 33 -3.14 6.51 13.82
CA ASN A 33 -4.02 6.65 14.98
C ASN A 33 -3.25 7.00 16.25
N ALA A 34 -2.14 6.33 16.51
CA ALA A 34 -1.25 6.61 17.65
C ALA A 34 -0.64 8.04 17.61
N GLN A 35 -0.67 8.70 16.45
CA GLN A 35 -0.22 10.08 16.26
C GLN A 35 -1.39 11.08 16.14
N GLY A 36 -2.60 10.69 16.56
CA GLY A 36 -3.74 11.58 16.69
C GLY A 36 -4.59 11.74 15.42
N ALA A 37 -4.35 10.96 14.37
CA ALA A 37 -5.17 11.01 13.16
C ALA A 37 -6.61 10.52 13.40
N GLN A 38 -7.58 11.21 12.82
CA GLN A 38 -8.93 10.72 12.63
C GLN A 38 -9.01 9.93 11.32
N ILE A 39 -9.43 8.66 11.40
CA ILE A 39 -9.30 7.71 10.30
C ILE A 39 -10.67 7.26 9.81
N ALA A 40 -10.89 7.25 8.49
CA ALA A 40 -11.89 6.44 7.83
C ALA A 40 -11.22 5.20 7.22
N ILE A 41 -11.89 4.06 7.29
CA ILE A 41 -11.41 2.79 6.72
C ILE A 41 -12.45 2.29 5.71
N SER A 42 -11.99 2.03 4.48
CA SER A 42 -12.88 1.46 3.48
C SER A 42 -12.89 -0.07 3.53
N TYR A 43 -14.06 -0.65 3.22
CA TYR A 43 -14.25 -2.09 3.05
C TYR A 43 -15.03 -2.38 1.77
N GLN A 44 -14.73 -3.49 1.09
CA GLN A 44 -15.34 -3.82 -0.20
C GLN A 44 -16.77 -4.33 -0.08
N ASN A 45 -17.02 -5.23 0.89
CA ASN A 45 -18.29 -5.94 1.05
C ASN A 45 -18.53 -6.33 2.50
N GLU A 46 -19.74 -6.80 2.81
CA GLU A 46 -20.15 -7.18 4.17
C GLU A 46 -19.27 -8.26 4.82
N ALA A 47 -18.69 -9.16 4.03
CA ALA A 47 -17.80 -10.20 4.57
C ALA A 47 -16.48 -9.59 5.06
N LEU A 48 -15.97 -8.56 4.38
CA LEU A 48 -14.80 -7.80 4.83
C LEU A 48 -15.16 -6.84 5.97
N GLU A 49 -16.32 -6.20 5.95
CA GLU A 49 -16.80 -5.36 7.04
C GLU A 49 -16.75 -6.10 8.39
N LYS A 50 -17.33 -7.31 8.43
CA LYS A 50 -17.34 -8.16 9.66
C LYS A 50 -15.92 -8.51 10.15
N ARG A 51 -14.92 -8.56 9.27
CA ARG A 51 -13.52 -8.84 9.65
C ARG A 51 -12.77 -7.58 10.10
N VAL A 52 -13.13 -6.45 9.53
CA VAL A 52 -12.46 -5.16 9.77
C VAL A 52 -12.98 -4.48 11.02
N MET A 53 -14.29 -4.59 11.31
CA MET A 53 -14.95 -3.96 12.45
C MET A 53 -14.25 -4.22 13.79
N PRO A 54 -13.89 -5.46 14.17
CA PRO A 54 -13.21 -5.72 15.45
C PRO A 54 -11.80 -5.13 15.53
N LEU A 55 -11.17 -4.82 14.39
CA LEU A 55 -9.88 -4.14 14.34
C LEU A 55 -10.06 -2.63 14.53
N VAL A 56 -11.06 -2.08 13.88
CA VAL A 56 -11.38 -0.65 13.95
C VAL A 56 -11.77 -0.25 15.39
N GLU A 57 -12.48 -1.12 16.12
CA GLU A 57 -12.84 -0.93 17.53
C GLU A 57 -11.64 -0.85 18.49
N GLN A 58 -10.45 -1.27 18.03
CA GLN A 58 -9.21 -1.17 18.81
C GLN A 58 -8.50 0.19 18.63
N LEU A 59 -8.94 1.01 17.68
CA LEU A 59 -8.37 2.32 17.41
C LEU A 59 -9.12 3.39 18.21
N ASP A 60 -8.39 4.42 18.63
CA ASP A 60 -8.97 5.59 19.27
C ASP A 60 -9.80 6.43 18.28
N ASN A 61 -10.60 7.36 18.81
CA ASN A 61 -11.38 8.35 18.04
C ASN A 61 -12.46 7.76 17.12
N SER A 62 -12.96 6.55 17.41
CA SER A 62 -14.09 5.91 16.69
C SER A 62 -13.96 6.05 15.17
N PRO A 63 -13.05 5.33 14.53
CA PRO A 63 -12.86 5.40 13.09
C PRO A 63 -14.15 5.13 12.32
N MET A 64 -14.31 5.82 11.19
CA MET A 64 -15.46 5.64 10.31
C MET A 64 -15.24 4.45 9.37
N LEU A 65 -16.24 3.58 9.22
CA LEU A 65 -16.26 2.56 8.18
C LEU A 65 -17.08 3.04 6.98
N ILE A 66 -16.53 2.90 5.76
CA ILE A 66 -17.19 3.31 4.52
C ILE A 66 -17.08 2.17 3.49
N LYS A 67 -18.17 1.84 2.85
CA LYS A 67 -18.16 0.86 1.75
C LYS A 67 -17.48 1.45 0.52
N CYS A 68 -16.53 0.70 -0.07
CA CYS A 68 -15.84 1.08 -1.28
C CYS A 68 -15.31 -0.16 -2.02
N ASP A 69 -15.93 -0.52 -3.12
CA ASP A 69 -15.42 -1.53 -4.05
C ASP A 69 -14.71 -0.82 -5.21
N VAL A 70 -13.40 -0.95 -5.29
CA VAL A 70 -12.60 -0.30 -6.34
C VAL A 70 -12.75 -0.93 -7.72
N SER A 71 -13.45 -2.04 -7.84
CA SER A 71 -13.85 -2.61 -9.13
C SER A 71 -15.11 -1.93 -9.73
N ASP A 72 -15.74 -1.04 -8.97
CA ASP A 72 -16.92 -0.27 -9.36
C ASP A 72 -16.68 1.23 -9.12
N SER A 73 -16.50 1.98 -10.19
CA SER A 73 -16.26 3.43 -10.14
C SER A 73 -17.36 4.20 -9.41
N ALA A 74 -18.63 3.77 -9.51
CA ALA A 74 -19.71 4.41 -8.77
C ALA A 74 -19.56 4.21 -7.26
N SER A 75 -19.06 3.06 -6.82
CA SER A 75 -18.74 2.79 -5.41
C SER A 75 -17.59 3.67 -4.91
N VAL A 76 -16.56 3.90 -5.72
CA VAL A 76 -15.45 4.80 -5.37
C VAL A 76 -15.96 6.24 -5.23
N GLU A 77 -16.73 6.73 -6.20
CA GLU A 77 -17.32 8.08 -6.16
C GLU A 77 -18.22 8.27 -4.93
N ALA A 78 -19.08 7.27 -4.63
CA ALA A 78 -19.95 7.31 -3.46
C ALA A 78 -19.16 7.37 -2.14
N CYS A 79 -18.06 6.61 -2.03
CA CYS A 79 -17.18 6.61 -0.86
C CYS A 79 -16.60 8.00 -0.58
N PHE A 80 -15.99 8.64 -1.58
CA PHE A 80 -15.40 9.98 -1.41
C PHE A 80 -16.45 11.07 -1.23
N LYS A 81 -17.62 10.95 -1.87
CA LYS A 81 -18.76 11.83 -1.65
C LYS A 81 -19.23 11.77 -0.19
N GLU A 82 -19.47 10.56 0.35
CA GLU A 82 -19.88 10.36 1.74
C GLU A 82 -18.84 10.93 2.71
N LEU A 83 -17.54 10.72 2.42
CA LEU A 83 -16.46 11.27 3.23
C LEU A 83 -16.47 12.80 3.25
N GLY A 84 -16.68 13.42 2.07
CA GLY A 84 -16.81 14.87 1.93
C GLY A 84 -18.05 15.43 2.65
N GLU A 85 -19.18 14.75 2.57
CA GLU A 85 -20.41 15.14 3.28
C GLU A 85 -20.24 15.10 4.81
N LYS A 86 -19.53 14.09 5.33
CA LYS A 86 -19.33 13.91 6.79
C LYS A 86 -18.21 14.77 7.36
N TRP A 87 -17.12 14.96 6.63
CA TRP A 87 -15.91 15.62 7.14
C TRP A 87 -15.55 16.94 6.45
N GLY A 88 -16.18 17.24 5.32
CA GLY A 88 -15.87 18.40 4.47
C GLY A 88 -14.58 18.19 3.69
N LYS A 89 -13.45 18.29 4.37
CA LYS A 89 -12.11 18.13 3.82
C LYS A 89 -11.34 17.03 4.54
N ILE A 90 -10.36 16.44 3.82
CA ILE A 90 -9.44 15.43 4.34
C ILE A 90 -7.98 15.83 4.09
N ASP A 91 -7.07 15.29 4.90
CA ASP A 91 -5.64 15.61 4.84
C ASP A 91 -4.83 14.48 4.19
N PHE A 92 -5.32 13.24 4.22
CA PHE A 92 -4.58 12.12 3.63
C PHE A 92 -5.46 11.02 3.04
N VAL A 93 -4.88 10.30 2.08
CA VAL A 93 -5.42 9.03 1.56
C VAL A 93 -4.29 7.99 1.51
N VAL A 94 -4.58 6.79 1.99
CA VAL A 94 -3.73 5.61 1.83
C VAL A 94 -4.42 4.61 0.93
N HIS A 95 -3.84 4.34 -0.23
CA HIS A 95 -4.31 3.34 -1.18
C HIS A 95 -3.45 2.07 -1.05
N ALA A 96 -3.91 1.10 -0.25
CA ALA A 96 -3.20 -0.15 0.01
C ALA A 96 -3.90 -1.34 -0.67
N ILE A 97 -4.20 -1.21 -1.97
CA ILE A 97 -4.99 -2.17 -2.74
C ILE A 97 -4.14 -2.81 -3.85
N GLY A 98 -4.43 -4.06 -4.13
CA GLY A 98 -3.88 -4.80 -5.25
C GLY A 98 -4.51 -6.19 -5.34
N PHE A 99 -4.82 -6.60 -6.57
CA PHE A 99 -5.42 -7.91 -6.85
C PHE A 99 -5.04 -8.39 -8.24
N SER A 100 -4.79 -9.70 -8.36
CA SER A 100 -4.73 -10.45 -9.62
C SER A 100 -5.21 -11.88 -9.38
N ASP A 101 -5.66 -12.57 -10.42
CA ASP A 101 -5.98 -13.99 -10.32
C ASP A 101 -4.71 -14.79 -9.99
N LYS A 102 -4.68 -15.40 -8.81
CA LYS A 102 -3.55 -16.20 -8.31
C LYS A 102 -3.15 -17.34 -9.25
N ASN A 103 -4.09 -17.86 -10.06
CA ASN A 103 -3.82 -18.94 -10.98
C ASN A 103 -3.00 -18.46 -12.20
N GLN A 104 -3.05 -17.18 -12.51
CA GLN A 104 -2.31 -16.54 -13.61
C GLN A 104 -1.04 -15.80 -13.15
N LEU A 105 -0.75 -15.80 -11.87
CA LEU A 105 0.54 -15.31 -11.34
C LEU A 105 1.67 -16.33 -11.51
N LYS A 106 1.34 -17.59 -11.82
CA LYS A 106 2.29 -18.67 -12.11
C LYS A 106 2.48 -18.83 -13.62
N GLY A 107 3.59 -19.45 -14.02
CA GLY A 107 3.91 -19.70 -15.43
C GLY A 107 4.51 -18.47 -16.12
N ARG A 108 4.30 -18.35 -17.43
CA ARG A 108 4.91 -17.30 -18.25
C ARG A 108 3.99 -16.07 -18.28
N THR A 109 4.55 -14.90 -18.13
CA THR A 109 3.80 -13.63 -18.21
C THR A 109 3.10 -13.45 -19.56
N ILE A 110 3.71 -13.94 -20.65
CA ILE A 110 3.14 -13.85 -21.99
C ILE A 110 1.87 -14.69 -22.20
N ASP A 111 1.54 -15.58 -21.29
CA ASP A 111 0.31 -16.40 -21.32
C ASP A 111 -0.85 -15.75 -20.54
N THR A 112 -0.65 -14.54 -19.99
CA THR A 112 -1.70 -13.80 -19.28
C THR A 112 -2.88 -13.51 -20.21
N THR A 113 -4.10 -13.82 -19.78
CA THR A 113 -5.32 -13.53 -20.54
C THR A 113 -5.62 -12.03 -20.51
N LEU A 114 -6.29 -11.52 -21.56
CA LEU A 114 -6.73 -10.12 -21.61
C LEU A 114 -7.61 -9.75 -20.42
N ASP A 115 -8.54 -10.62 -20.04
CA ASP A 115 -9.46 -10.38 -18.93
C ASP A 115 -8.71 -10.21 -17.60
N ASN A 116 -7.74 -11.10 -17.30
CA ASN A 116 -6.93 -10.95 -16.10
C ASN A 116 -6.01 -9.72 -16.18
N PHE A 117 -5.47 -9.40 -17.35
CA PHE A 117 -4.69 -8.19 -17.57
C PHE A 117 -5.52 -6.95 -17.22
N LEU A 118 -6.70 -6.82 -17.81
CA LEU A 118 -7.59 -5.67 -17.59
C LEU A 118 -8.03 -5.57 -16.12
N ASN A 119 -8.43 -6.69 -15.51
CA ASN A 119 -8.85 -6.72 -14.11
C ASN A 119 -7.70 -6.38 -13.16
N THR A 120 -6.50 -6.93 -13.39
CA THR A 120 -5.32 -6.61 -12.59
C THR A 120 -4.94 -5.14 -12.68
N MET A 121 -4.92 -4.58 -13.90
CA MET A 121 -4.63 -3.16 -14.14
C MET A 121 -5.69 -2.26 -13.51
N HIS A 122 -6.97 -2.62 -13.64
CA HIS A 122 -8.07 -1.86 -13.05
C HIS A 122 -7.91 -1.78 -11.52
N ILE A 123 -7.83 -2.92 -10.85
CA ILE A 123 -7.81 -2.95 -9.38
C ILE A 123 -6.47 -2.48 -8.80
N SER A 124 -5.33 -2.81 -9.45
CA SER A 124 -4.02 -2.58 -8.83
C SER A 124 -3.31 -1.31 -9.30
N CYS A 125 -3.86 -0.61 -10.32
CA CYS A 125 -3.29 0.62 -10.85
C CYS A 125 -4.37 1.71 -11.04
N TYR A 126 -5.40 1.47 -11.87
CA TYR A 126 -6.38 2.50 -12.20
C TYR A 126 -7.17 2.98 -10.97
N SER A 127 -7.51 2.09 -10.05
CA SER A 127 -8.20 2.44 -8.81
C SER A 127 -7.45 3.51 -7.98
N PHE A 128 -6.12 3.55 -8.06
CA PHE A 128 -5.32 4.61 -7.44
C PHE A 128 -5.53 5.96 -8.15
N ILE A 129 -5.52 5.98 -9.49
CA ILE A 129 -5.78 7.19 -10.27
C ILE A 129 -7.18 7.71 -9.95
N GLU A 130 -8.16 6.83 -9.90
CA GLU A 130 -9.54 7.16 -9.57
C GLU A 130 -9.69 7.67 -8.13
N ALA A 131 -9.01 7.05 -7.16
CA ALA A 131 -8.96 7.54 -5.79
C ALA A 131 -8.37 8.97 -5.72
N CYS A 132 -7.30 9.27 -6.45
CA CYS A 132 -6.74 10.62 -6.56
C CYS A 132 -7.75 11.60 -7.15
N ARG A 133 -8.44 11.22 -8.24
CA ARG A 133 -9.49 12.04 -8.89
C ARG A 133 -10.61 12.37 -7.91
N CYS A 134 -11.12 11.37 -7.21
CA CYS A 134 -12.23 11.55 -6.27
C CYS A 134 -11.81 12.28 -4.98
N ALA A 135 -10.57 12.11 -4.53
CA ALA A 135 -10.04 12.82 -3.37
C ALA A 135 -9.77 14.30 -3.66
N SER A 136 -9.32 14.65 -4.87
CA SER A 136 -8.87 16.00 -5.23
C SER A 136 -9.83 17.13 -4.80
N PRO A 137 -11.17 17.06 -5.00
CA PRO A 137 -12.08 18.13 -4.59
C PRO A 137 -12.19 18.32 -3.08
N ILE A 138 -11.88 17.30 -2.28
CA ILE A 138 -12.03 17.29 -0.83
C ILE A 138 -10.69 17.29 -0.07
N MET A 139 -9.55 17.27 -0.77
CA MET A 139 -8.25 17.40 -0.10
C MET A 139 -8.00 18.81 0.44
N ASN A 140 -7.38 18.89 1.61
CA ASN A 140 -6.79 20.12 2.11
C ASN A 140 -5.49 20.45 1.37
N GLU A 141 -5.16 21.74 1.26
CA GLU A 141 -3.80 22.15 0.93
C GLU A 141 -2.81 21.59 1.97
N GLY A 142 -1.65 21.13 1.51
CA GLY A 142 -0.68 20.42 2.35
C GLY A 142 -1.03 18.94 2.61
N GLY A 143 -2.11 18.43 2.01
CA GLY A 143 -2.51 17.04 2.10
C GLY A 143 -1.52 16.09 1.44
N SER A 144 -1.67 14.78 1.68
CA SER A 144 -0.77 13.77 1.15
C SER A 144 -1.49 12.45 0.81
N ILE A 145 -1.11 11.86 -0.32
CA ILE A 145 -1.60 10.55 -0.78
C ILE A 145 -0.43 9.59 -0.86
N VAL A 146 -0.60 8.37 -0.33
CA VAL A 146 0.39 7.29 -0.42
C VAL A 146 -0.25 6.02 -0.97
N THR A 147 0.41 5.39 -1.95
CA THR A 147 0.06 4.04 -2.40
C THR A 147 1.15 3.03 -2.07
N LEU A 148 0.83 1.73 -2.19
CA LEU A 148 1.77 0.64 -1.91
C LEU A 148 2.20 -0.05 -3.20
N SER A 149 3.51 -0.13 -3.42
CA SER A 149 4.18 -0.85 -4.49
C SER A 149 5.01 -2.01 -3.94
N TYR A 150 5.72 -2.68 -4.83
CA TYR A 150 6.62 -3.78 -4.53
C TYR A 150 7.74 -3.85 -5.57
N LEU A 151 8.90 -4.34 -5.20
CA LEU A 151 10.10 -4.44 -6.05
C LEU A 151 9.84 -5.08 -7.42
N GLY A 152 8.79 -5.89 -7.55
CA GLY A 152 8.33 -6.43 -8.83
C GLY A 152 7.96 -5.40 -9.89
N ALA A 153 7.80 -4.13 -9.54
CA ALA A 153 7.64 -3.02 -10.47
C ALA A 153 8.93 -2.71 -11.26
N GLU A 154 10.09 -2.94 -10.64
CA GLU A 154 11.40 -2.60 -11.18
C GLU A 154 12.19 -3.83 -11.66
N ARG A 155 11.96 -4.97 -11.03
CA ARG A 155 12.70 -6.22 -11.25
C ARG A 155 11.77 -7.41 -11.36
N VAL A 156 12.15 -8.40 -12.15
CA VAL A 156 11.37 -9.63 -12.30
C VAL A 156 11.48 -10.45 -11.01
N LEU A 157 10.32 -10.79 -10.46
CA LEU A 157 10.20 -11.69 -9.32
C LEU A 157 9.41 -12.95 -9.71
N PRO A 158 9.81 -14.14 -9.25
CA PRO A 158 9.08 -15.38 -9.52
C PRO A 158 7.61 -15.29 -9.07
N ASN A 159 6.70 -15.82 -9.88
CA ASN A 159 5.25 -15.88 -9.59
C ASN A 159 4.58 -14.52 -9.32
N TYR A 160 5.15 -13.41 -9.84
CA TYR A 160 4.56 -12.07 -9.71
C TYR A 160 3.96 -11.56 -11.02
N ASN A 161 4.53 -11.96 -12.16
CA ASN A 161 4.00 -11.79 -13.53
C ASN A 161 3.29 -10.46 -13.78
N ILE A 162 2.02 -10.51 -14.17
CA ILE A 162 1.23 -9.32 -14.54
C ILE A 162 1.08 -8.30 -13.39
N MET A 163 1.19 -8.74 -12.14
CA MET A 163 1.19 -7.83 -11.00
C MET A 163 2.40 -6.90 -11.03
N GLY A 164 3.57 -7.38 -11.51
CA GLY A 164 4.77 -6.55 -11.71
C GLY A 164 4.51 -5.43 -12.71
N VAL A 165 3.84 -5.75 -13.83
CA VAL A 165 3.43 -4.75 -14.84
C VAL A 165 2.48 -3.72 -14.24
N ALA A 166 1.48 -4.17 -13.46
CA ALA A 166 0.53 -3.28 -12.80
C ALA A 166 1.21 -2.37 -11.77
N LYS A 167 2.19 -2.88 -11.01
CA LYS A 167 2.95 -2.06 -10.04
C LYS A 167 3.89 -1.08 -10.74
N ALA A 168 4.50 -1.43 -11.88
CA ALA A 168 5.27 -0.48 -12.69
C ALA A 168 4.40 0.66 -13.23
N ALA A 169 3.19 0.33 -13.71
CA ALA A 169 2.21 1.33 -14.13
C ALA A 169 1.73 2.20 -12.97
N LEU A 170 1.53 1.60 -11.76
CA LEU A 170 1.17 2.33 -10.55
C LEU A 170 2.26 3.35 -10.16
N GLU A 171 3.54 2.96 -10.17
CA GLU A 171 4.65 3.87 -9.85
C GLU A 171 4.79 4.99 -10.89
N ALA A 172 4.53 4.71 -12.17
CA ALA A 172 4.42 5.76 -13.17
C ALA A 172 3.26 6.71 -12.85
N SER A 173 2.09 6.18 -12.50
CA SER A 173 0.90 6.97 -12.15
C SER A 173 1.13 7.88 -10.94
N VAL A 174 1.94 7.44 -9.96
CA VAL A 174 2.34 8.29 -8.81
C VAL A 174 3.05 9.56 -9.27
N ARG A 175 3.98 9.46 -10.22
CA ARG A 175 4.71 10.63 -10.75
C ARG A 175 3.79 11.61 -11.46
N TYR A 176 2.87 11.13 -12.29
CA TYR A 176 1.90 11.98 -12.97
C TYR A 176 0.89 12.60 -11.99
N ALA A 177 0.36 11.81 -11.06
CA ALA A 177 -0.56 12.31 -10.03
C ALA A 177 0.12 13.36 -9.11
N ALA A 178 1.42 13.22 -8.83
CA ALA A 178 2.18 14.20 -8.05
C ALA A 178 2.25 15.56 -8.77
N VAL A 179 2.37 15.58 -10.09
CA VAL A 179 2.35 16.82 -10.88
C VAL A 179 0.96 17.44 -10.89
N ASP A 180 -0.08 16.64 -11.07
CA ASP A 180 -1.46 17.13 -11.14
C ASP A 180 -1.94 17.67 -9.78
N MET A 181 -1.74 16.92 -8.71
CA MET A 181 -2.17 17.25 -7.35
C MET A 181 -1.28 18.31 -6.70
N GLY A 182 -0.03 18.42 -7.13
CA GLY A 182 0.93 19.42 -6.62
C GLY A 182 0.47 20.85 -6.81
N LYS A 183 -0.32 21.14 -7.85
CA LYS A 183 -0.93 22.46 -8.07
C LYS A 183 -1.93 22.86 -6.97
N GLN A 184 -2.43 21.89 -6.22
CA GLN A 184 -3.32 22.08 -5.08
C GLN A 184 -2.57 21.97 -3.74
N GLY A 185 -1.24 21.93 -3.76
CA GLY A 185 -0.42 21.70 -2.57
C GLY A 185 -0.49 20.29 -2.00
N VAL A 186 -1.03 19.30 -2.76
CA VAL A 186 -1.17 17.91 -2.31
C VAL A 186 0.00 17.07 -2.84
N ARG A 187 0.65 16.32 -1.94
CA ARG A 187 1.79 15.46 -2.25
C ARG A 187 1.30 14.03 -2.55
N VAL A 188 1.94 13.35 -3.48
CA VAL A 188 1.58 11.98 -3.88
C VAL A 188 2.84 11.13 -3.97
N ASN A 189 2.91 10.04 -3.19
CA ASN A 189 4.06 9.16 -3.11
C ASN A 189 3.66 7.68 -3.11
N ALA A 190 4.62 6.79 -3.30
CA ALA A 190 4.47 5.37 -3.09
C ALA A 190 5.47 4.84 -2.06
N ILE A 191 5.11 3.73 -1.41
CA ILE A 191 6.04 2.90 -0.65
C ILE A 191 6.19 1.56 -1.38
N SER A 192 7.41 1.23 -1.79
CA SER A 192 7.79 -0.10 -2.24
C SER A 192 8.20 -0.92 -1.01
N ALA A 193 7.24 -1.66 -0.45
CA ALA A 193 7.48 -2.45 0.76
C ALA A 193 8.18 -3.77 0.43
N GLY A 194 9.07 -4.24 1.29
CA GLY A 194 9.59 -5.60 1.22
C GLY A 194 8.51 -6.66 1.45
N PRO A 195 8.83 -7.95 1.28
CA PRO A 195 7.83 -9.01 1.39
C PRO A 195 7.28 -9.12 2.83
N ILE A 196 5.96 -9.02 2.96
CA ILE A 196 5.21 -9.18 4.21
C ILE A 196 4.13 -10.25 4.02
N LYS A 197 3.93 -11.11 5.01
CA LYS A 197 2.94 -12.19 4.97
C LYS A 197 1.52 -11.63 5.14
N THR A 198 0.96 -11.10 4.06
CA THR A 198 -0.41 -10.58 3.99
C THR A 198 -1.37 -11.59 3.33
N LEU A 199 -2.68 -11.29 3.36
CA LEU A 199 -3.67 -12.07 2.61
C LEU A 199 -3.39 -12.03 1.11
N ALA A 200 -3.08 -10.87 0.55
CA ALA A 200 -2.74 -10.72 -0.86
C ALA A 200 -1.47 -11.51 -1.23
N ALA A 201 -0.44 -11.45 -0.41
CA ALA A 201 0.81 -12.20 -0.61
C ALA A 201 0.61 -13.72 -0.58
N SER A 202 -0.42 -14.23 0.09
CA SER A 202 -0.74 -15.67 0.10
C SER A 202 -1.18 -16.21 -1.26
N GLY A 203 -1.56 -15.34 -2.20
CA GLY A 203 -1.86 -15.69 -3.58
C GLY A 203 -0.62 -15.89 -4.46
N ILE A 204 0.55 -15.42 -4.03
CA ILE A 204 1.82 -15.56 -4.74
C ILE A 204 2.40 -16.96 -4.47
N GLY A 205 2.72 -17.70 -5.52
CA GLY A 205 3.36 -19.02 -5.40
C GLY A 205 4.71 -18.91 -4.70
N ASP A 206 5.04 -19.91 -3.88
CA ASP A 206 6.32 -20.02 -3.16
C ASP A 206 6.68 -18.81 -2.26
N PHE A 207 5.68 -18.03 -1.82
CA PHE A 207 5.92 -16.80 -1.04
C PHE A 207 6.76 -17.03 0.22
N ARG A 208 6.67 -18.22 0.84
CA ARG A 208 7.54 -18.57 1.99
C ARG A 208 9.02 -18.59 1.61
N LYS A 209 9.34 -19.07 0.41
CA LYS A 209 10.72 -19.08 -0.10
C LYS A 209 11.20 -17.66 -0.38
N ILE A 210 10.33 -16.80 -0.92
CA ILE A 210 10.61 -15.36 -1.12
C ILE A 210 10.93 -14.68 0.22
N LEU A 211 10.14 -14.94 1.27
CA LEU A 211 10.41 -14.42 2.62
C LEU A 211 11.76 -14.88 3.15
N ARG A 212 12.06 -16.20 3.06
CA ARG A 212 13.33 -16.73 3.55
C ARG A 212 14.51 -16.23 2.73
N TRP A 213 14.36 -16.15 1.41
CA TRP A 213 15.35 -15.54 0.52
C TRP A 213 15.67 -14.10 0.91
N ASN A 214 14.65 -13.27 1.12
CA ASN A 214 14.83 -11.88 1.51
C ASN A 214 15.55 -11.77 2.87
N GLU A 215 15.16 -12.60 3.82
CA GLU A 215 15.75 -12.67 5.16
C GLU A 215 17.26 -12.97 5.15
N LEU A 216 17.69 -13.86 4.27
CA LEU A 216 19.09 -14.25 4.11
C LEU A 216 19.93 -13.23 3.35
N ASN A 217 19.33 -12.44 2.48
CA ASN A 217 20.04 -11.60 1.51
C ASN A 217 19.83 -10.09 1.70
N ALA A 218 18.79 -9.64 2.39
CA ALA A 218 18.62 -8.21 2.67
C ALA A 218 19.78 -7.70 3.56
N PRO A 219 20.28 -6.48 3.36
CA PRO A 219 21.34 -5.89 4.20
C PRO A 219 21.08 -5.94 5.69
N LEU A 220 19.82 -5.78 6.15
CA LEU A 220 19.48 -5.89 7.58
C LEU A 220 19.14 -7.33 8.01
N LEU A 221 19.29 -8.34 7.15
CA LEU A 221 19.13 -9.78 7.41
C LEU A 221 17.79 -10.15 8.07
N ARG A 222 16.73 -9.49 7.69
CA ARG A 222 15.37 -9.74 8.16
C ARG A 222 14.33 -9.23 7.18
N ASN A 223 13.09 -9.70 7.31
CA ASN A 223 11.97 -9.12 6.61
C ASN A 223 11.49 -7.83 7.30
N VAL A 224 10.91 -6.93 6.51
CA VAL A 224 10.22 -5.74 7.01
C VAL A 224 8.88 -6.15 7.65
N THR A 225 8.42 -5.38 8.63
CA THR A 225 7.13 -5.56 9.29
C THR A 225 6.09 -4.54 8.80
N GLN A 226 4.81 -4.83 9.05
CA GLN A 226 3.74 -3.88 8.74
C GLN A 226 3.83 -2.60 9.58
N GLU A 227 4.36 -2.68 10.80
CA GLU A 227 4.60 -1.54 11.69
C GLU A 227 5.67 -0.61 11.13
N GLU A 228 6.74 -1.19 10.56
CA GLU A 228 7.83 -0.41 9.93
C GLU A 228 7.34 0.30 8.65
N VAL A 229 6.49 -0.37 7.85
CA VAL A 229 5.82 0.28 6.72
C VAL A 229 4.85 1.36 7.20
N GLY A 230 4.14 1.12 8.32
CA GLY A 230 3.30 2.11 8.99
C GLY A 230 4.06 3.36 9.39
N ALA A 231 5.23 3.20 10.02
CA ALA A 231 6.10 4.31 10.42
C ALA A 231 6.63 5.12 9.21
N ALA A 232 7.05 4.44 8.14
CA ALA A 232 7.47 5.10 6.91
C ALA A 232 6.32 5.86 6.22
N THR A 233 5.10 5.27 6.23
CA THR A 233 3.89 5.93 5.71
C THR A 233 3.55 7.18 6.53
N LEU A 234 3.63 7.08 7.86
CA LEU A 234 3.45 8.24 8.75
C LEU A 234 4.42 9.37 8.40
N ALA A 235 5.69 9.07 8.16
CA ALA A 235 6.67 10.08 7.78
C ALA A 235 6.29 10.80 6.48
N LEU A 236 5.84 10.06 5.45
CA LEU A 236 5.40 10.65 4.18
C LEU A 236 4.09 11.44 4.29
N LEU A 237 3.16 11.03 5.13
CA LEU A 237 1.86 11.70 5.30
C LEU A 237 1.92 12.90 6.23
N SER A 238 2.86 12.91 7.17
CA SER A 238 3.03 13.99 8.17
C SER A 238 3.84 15.18 7.64
N PRO A 239 3.99 16.27 8.43
CA PRO A 239 4.88 17.37 8.10
C PRO A 239 6.34 17.01 7.87
N LEU A 240 6.79 15.82 8.33
CA LEU A 240 8.16 15.34 8.08
C LEU A 240 8.43 15.12 6.59
N GLY A 241 7.41 14.78 5.80
CA GLY A 241 7.51 14.55 4.36
C GLY A 241 7.18 15.77 3.49
N ILE A 242 7.14 16.98 4.03
CA ILE A 242 6.57 18.17 3.36
C ILE A 242 7.18 18.49 1.98
N ALA A 243 8.41 18.13 1.73
CA ALA A 243 9.10 18.37 0.46
C ALA A 243 9.23 17.09 -0.41
N ILE A 244 8.53 16.01 -0.06
CA ILE A 244 8.61 14.72 -0.77
C ILE A 244 7.32 14.50 -1.55
N THR A 245 7.42 14.47 -2.89
CA THR A 245 6.31 14.15 -3.78
C THR A 245 6.83 13.49 -5.07
N GLY A 246 6.08 12.57 -5.64
CA GLY A 246 6.45 11.78 -6.82
C GLY A 246 7.46 10.67 -6.55
N GLU A 247 7.78 10.40 -5.28
CA GLU A 247 8.80 9.45 -4.85
C GLU A 247 8.23 8.04 -4.65
N VAL A 248 9.06 7.03 -4.92
CA VAL A 248 8.82 5.63 -4.54
C VAL A 248 9.84 5.25 -3.47
N LEU A 249 9.41 5.33 -2.21
CA LEU A 249 10.27 5.05 -1.06
C LEU A 249 10.36 3.53 -0.80
N HIS A 250 11.56 2.97 -0.91
CA HIS A 250 11.78 1.56 -0.57
C HIS A 250 11.87 1.37 0.95
N VAL A 251 11.01 0.49 1.46
CA VAL A 251 10.97 0.05 2.87
C VAL A 251 11.08 -1.47 2.87
N ASP A 252 12.28 -1.98 2.65
CA ASP A 252 12.56 -3.39 2.35
C ASP A 252 13.87 -3.90 2.96
N ASN A 253 14.34 -3.25 4.02
CA ASN A 253 15.61 -3.57 4.68
C ASN A 253 16.83 -3.52 3.76
N GLY A 254 16.75 -2.71 2.67
CA GLY A 254 17.83 -2.50 1.72
C GLY A 254 17.92 -3.55 0.61
N TYR A 255 16.96 -4.50 0.54
CA TYR A 255 17.00 -5.58 -0.44
C TYR A 255 17.05 -5.07 -1.89
N ASN A 256 16.39 -3.98 -2.21
CA ASN A 256 16.42 -3.38 -3.56
C ASN A 256 17.82 -2.95 -4.03
N LYS A 257 18.80 -2.81 -3.12
CA LYS A 257 20.17 -2.33 -3.44
C LYS A 257 21.13 -3.46 -3.78
N ILE A 258 20.80 -4.72 -3.44
CA ILE A 258 21.69 -5.83 -3.66
C ILE A 258 21.60 -6.35 -5.10
N ALA A 259 22.76 -6.72 -5.67
CA ALA A 259 22.85 -7.36 -6.97
C ALA A 259 23.30 -8.83 -6.87
N MET A 260 23.95 -9.23 -5.77
CA MET A 260 24.44 -10.57 -5.53
C MET A 260 23.96 -11.11 -4.19
N LEU A 261 24.04 -12.42 -4.05
CA LEU A 261 23.71 -13.11 -2.81
C LEU A 261 24.63 -12.69 -1.67
N ASN A 262 24.12 -12.73 -0.44
CA ASN A 262 24.97 -12.64 0.74
C ASN A 262 25.81 -13.92 0.84
N MET A 263 27.14 -13.76 0.69
CA MET A 263 28.09 -14.89 0.67
C MET A 263 28.18 -15.62 2.01
N ASP A 264 27.93 -14.93 3.12
CA ASP A 264 27.92 -15.57 4.46
C ASP A 264 26.76 -16.57 4.60
N ASN A 265 25.67 -16.35 3.86
CA ASN A 265 24.48 -17.19 3.86
C ASN A 265 24.37 -18.08 2.59
N ALA A 266 25.47 -18.24 1.82
CA ALA A 266 25.44 -18.92 0.52
C ALA A 266 24.92 -20.37 0.60
N LYS A 267 25.29 -21.13 1.65
CA LYS A 267 24.84 -22.51 1.85
C LYS A 267 23.32 -22.60 2.05
N GLU A 268 22.76 -21.76 2.92
CA GLU A 268 21.32 -21.72 3.21
C GLU A 268 20.53 -21.23 1.98
N THR A 269 21.08 -20.25 1.28
CA THR A 269 20.49 -19.73 0.04
C THR A 269 20.44 -20.83 -1.06
N ALA A 270 21.52 -21.63 -1.17
CA ALA A 270 21.55 -22.76 -2.11
C ALA A 270 20.48 -23.84 -1.79
N GLN A 271 20.21 -24.11 -0.50
CA GLN A 271 19.12 -25.01 -0.12
C GLN A 271 17.74 -24.52 -0.58
N ILE A 272 17.48 -23.21 -0.43
CA ILE A 272 16.21 -22.66 -0.95
C ILE A 272 16.11 -22.85 -2.45
N LEU A 273 17.21 -22.64 -3.20
CA LEU A 273 17.21 -22.82 -4.66
C LEU A 273 16.98 -24.28 -5.08
N ALA A 274 17.49 -25.24 -4.31
CA ALA A 274 17.28 -26.68 -4.57
C ALA A 274 15.79 -27.08 -4.41
N ASP A 275 15.01 -26.35 -3.62
CA ASP A 275 13.60 -26.60 -3.36
C ASP A 275 12.66 -25.89 -4.38
N PHE A 276 13.20 -25.02 -5.27
CA PHE A 276 12.45 -24.38 -6.35
C PHE A 276 12.32 -25.30 -7.57
#